data_832b5d5305a3527fd1a351fbdd58b66c
#
_entry.id   832b5d5305a3527fd1a351fbdd58b66c
#
_cell.length_a   1.000
_cell.length_b   1.000
_cell.length_c   1.000
_cell.angle_alpha   90.00
_cell.angle_beta   90.00
_cell.angle_gamma   90.00
#
_symmetry.space_group_name_H-M   'P 1'
#
loop_
_entity.id
_entity.type
_entity.pdbx_description
1 polymer ?
#
loop_
_entity_poly.entity_id
_entity_poly.type
_entity_poly.pdbx_seq_one_letter_code
_entity_poly.pdbx_strand_id
1 'polypeptide(L)'
;MKNYSSGHKILLIMLLMVCGGVGAVMLDGRATLSGEVLASACSIALNDRFQTVRMGEMALRDFRSGHGRNTQDFVIHLDNCVMSGGIGKNAQGLNPAIRIRFDGVQGAEPWFFAPTGLAQGMAVVLRDERRELVHPGKYLPAVYQKAYDQQVLKYRIEIVPDGKPLLPGDYYTSLRFNIDYE
;
A
#
# COMPACT_ATOMS: atom_id res chain seq x y z
N MET A 1 63.45 -17.50 63.13
CA MET A 1 62.84 -16.53 62.15
C MET A 1 61.87 -17.30 61.30
N LYS A 2 60.60 -16.95 61.34
CA LYS A 2 59.44 -17.74 60.92
C LYS A 2 59.27 -17.90 59.42
N ASN A 3 59.11 -19.15 59.00
CA ASN A 3 58.68 -19.53 57.61
C ASN A 3 57.22 -19.16 57.33
N TYR A 4 56.98 -17.93 56.94
CA TYR A 4 55.62 -17.47 56.61
C TYR A 4 55.39 -17.44 55.11
N SER A 5 56.30 -17.92 54.29
CA SER A 5 56.28 -17.76 52.83
C SER A 5 55.59 -18.90 52.02
N SER A 6 55.38 -20.08 52.64
CA SER A 6 54.88 -21.25 51.93
C SER A 6 53.33 -21.27 51.77
N GLY A 7 52.64 -20.78 52.83
CA GLY A 7 51.16 -20.83 52.86
C GLY A 7 50.49 -19.89 51.83
N HIS A 8 51.10 -18.71 51.58
CA HIS A 8 50.55 -17.75 50.62
C HIS A 8 50.69 -18.20 49.16
N LYS A 9 51.75 -18.95 48.86
CA LYS A 9 51.93 -19.49 47.49
C LYS A 9 50.99 -20.63 47.22
N ILE A 10 50.62 -21.44 48.17
CA ILE A 10 49.65 -22.53 48.01
C ILE A 10 48.24 -21.95 47.89
N LEU A 11 47.90 -20.89 48.65
CA LEU A 11 46.61 -20.21 48.55
C LEU A 11 46.44 -19.51 47.17
N LEU A 12 47.53 -18.94 46.62
CA LEU A 12 47.49 -18.27 45.30
C LEU A 12 47.36 -19.28 44.18
N ILE A 13 47.93 -20.46 44.29
CA ILE A 13 47.81 -21.53 43.30
C ILE A 13 46.40 -22.14 43.30
N MET A 14 45.79 -22.24 44.48
CA MET A 14 44.45 -22.78 44.67
C MET A 14 43.36 -21.81 44.07
N LEU A 15 43.62 -20.49 44.12
CA LEU A 15 42.72 -19.48 43.57
C LEU A 15 42.75 -19.43 42.03
N LEU A 16 43.84 -19.86 41.39
CA LEU A 16 43.99 -19.90 39.94
C LEU A 16 43.31 -21.11 39.26
N MET A 17 42.96 -22.15 40.04
CA MET A 17 42.31 -23.35 39.49
C MET A 17 40.77 -23.25 39.43
N VAL A 18 40.17 -22.16 39.94
CA VAL A 18 38.70 -21.96 39.92
C VAL A 18 38.25 -21.16 38.70
N CYS A 19 39.13 -20.83 37.77
CA CYS A 19 38.72 -20.25 36.48
C CYS A 19 38.09 -21.36 35.60
N GLY A 20 36.93 -21.84 36.03
CA GLY A 20 36.08 -22.73 35.27
C GLY A 20 35.75 -22.08 33.90
N GLY A 21 36.08 -22.75 32.83
CA GLY A 21 35.84 -22.28 31.47
C GLY A 21 34.41 -21.87 31.30
N VAL A 22 34.19 -20.58 31.01
CA VAL A 22 32.91 -20.09 30.49
C VAL A 22 32.76 -20.69 29.10
N GLY A 23 32.06 -21.80 29.02
CA GLY A 23 31.68 -22.39 27.73
C GLY A 23 30.82 -21.35 26.96
N ALA A 24 31.36 -20.80 25.89
CA ALA A 24 30.59 -20.00 24.98
C ALA A 24 29.50 -20.90 24.38
N VAL A 25 28.25 -20.69 24.78
CA VAL A 25 27.11 -21.34 24.18
C VAL A 25 26.91 -20.67 22.81
N MET A 26 27.24 -21.37 21.73
CA MET A 26 26.88 -20.94 20.40
C MET A 26 25.37 -21.02 20.29
N LEU A 27 24.72 -19.86 20.16
CA LEU A 27 23.29 -19.75 19.85
C LEU A 27 23.19 -19.74 18.34
N ASP A 28 22.93 -20.90 17.75
CA ASP A 28 22.65 -21.03 16.32
C ASP A 28 21.18 -20.69 16.06
N GLY A 29 20.95 -19.68 15.22
CA GLY A 29 19.64 -19.31 14.72
C GLY A 29 19.50 -19.75 13.25
N ARG A 30 18.35 -20.32 12.89
CA ARG A 30 18.02 -20.63 11.49
C ARG A 30 16.89 -19.69 11.06
N ALA A 31 17.09 -18.94 9.98
CA ALA A 31 16.04 -18.22 9.28
C ALA A 31 15.74 -18.96 7.98
N THR A 32 14.48 -19.28 7.72
CA THR A 32 14.03 -19.86 6.46
C THR A 32 13.28 -18.78 5.70
N LEU A 33 13.74 -18.50 4.48
CA LEU A 33 13.07 -17.61 3.54
C LEU A 33 12.41 -18.47 2.47
N SER A 34 11.11 -18.27 2.26
CA SER A 34 10.36 -18.92 1.18
C SER A 34 9.59 -17.84 0.41
N GLY A 35 9.48 -18.00 -0.89
CA GLY A 35 8.75 -17.10 -1.78
C GLY A 35 8.42 -17.84 -3.07
N GLU A 36 7.41 -17.34 -3.76
CA GLU A 36 6.99 -17.82 -5.06
C GLU A 36 7.18 -16.71 -6.10
N VAL A 37 7.66 -17.10 -7.28
CA VAL A 37 7.77 -16.19 -8.43
C VAL A 37 6.60 -16.49 -9.35
N LEU A 38 5.65 -15.57 -9.42
CA LEU A 38 4.48 -15.70 -10.29
C LEU A 38 4.81 -15.23 -11.71
N ALA A 39 4.45 -16.04 -12.71
CA ALA A 39 4.76 -15.78 -14.11
C ALA A 39 3.79 -14.83 -14.83
N SER A 40 2.71 -14.39 -14.17
CA SER A 40 1.57 -13.75 -14.83
C SER A 40 1.16 -12.40 -14.23
N ALA A 41 2.09 -11.63 -13.69
CA ALA A 41 1.80 -10.29 -13.24
C ALA A 41 1.71 -9.33 -14.44
N CYS A 42 0.57 -8.65 -14.61
CA CYS A 42 0.48 -7.52 -15.52
C CYS A 42 1.43 -6.39 -15.09
N SER A 43 1.88 -5.59 -16.02
CA SER A 43 2.58 -4.34 -15.73
C SER A 43 1.62 -3.15 -15.89
N ILE A 44 1.80 -2.10 -15.09
CA ILE A 44 1.08 -0.85 -15.31
C ILE A 44 1.69 -0.18 -16.54
N ALA A 45 0.85 0.21 -17.51
CA ALA A 45 1.29 0.96 -18.68
C ALA A 45 2.09 2.20 -18.26
N LEU A 46 3.16 2.49 -18.97
CA LEU A 46 4.10 3.57 -18.60
C LEU A 46 3.42 4.93 -18.42
N ASN A 47 2.47 5.23 -19.30
CA ASN A 47 1.73 6.50 -19.27
C ASN A 47 0.77 6.62 -18.09
N ASP A 48 0.40 5.49 -17.45
CA ASP A 48 -0.56 5.46 -16.37
C ASP A 48 0.08 5.42 -14.97
N ARG A 49 1.40 5.26 -14.92
CA ARG A 49 2.13 5.27 -13.64
C ARG A 49 2.04 6.61 -12.93
N PHE A 50 1.98 7.70 -13.70
CA PHE A 50 1.87 9.06 -13.21
C PHE A 50 0.86 9.82 -14.05
N GLN A 51 -0.35 10.00 -13.51
CA GLN A 51 -1.44 10.68 -14.20
C GLN A 51 -1.78 11.97 -13.47
N THR A 52 -2.11 13.01 -14.23
CA THR A 52 -2.67 14.24 -13.70
C THR A 52 -4.11 14.39 -14.20
N VAL A 53 -5.06 14.29 -13.30
CA VAL A 53 -6.48 14.50 -13.60
C VAL A 53 -6.83 15.95 -13.28
N ARG A 54 -7.22 16.71 -14.29
CA ARG A 54 -7.62 18.11 -14.15
C ARG A 54 -9.12 18.17 -13.91
N MET A 55 -9.52 18.65 -12.75
CA MET A 55 -10.95 18.75 -12.38
C MET A 55 -11.64 19.99 -12.95
N GLY A 56 -10.87 20.93 -13.52
CA GLY A 56 -11.42 22.17 -14.02
C GLY A 56 -11.84 23.16 -12.93
N GLU A 57 -12.52 24.23 -13.36
CA GLU A 57 -13.04 25.25 -12.48
C GLU A 57 -14.52 25.01 -12.18
N MET A 58 -14.96 25.35 -10.98
CA MET A 58 -16.34 25.18 -10.55
C MET A 58 -16.80 26.41 -9.77
N ALA A 59 -17.94 26.96 -10.13
CA ALA A 59 -18.52 28.07 -9.41
C ALA A 59 -19.06 27.59 -8.05
N LEU A 60 -18.78 28.36 -7.01
CA LEU A 60 -19.19 28.04 -5.63
C LEU A 60 -20.71 27.85 -5.50
N ARG A 61 -21.51 28.64 -6.23
CA ARG A 61 -22.98 28.53 -6.24
C ARG A 61 -23.45 27.20 -6.79
N ASP A 62 -22.80 26.71 -7.87
CA ASP A 62 -23.19 25.49 -8.56
C ASP A 62 -22.86 24.26 -7.70
N PHE A 63 -21.75 24.34 -6.97
CA PHE A 63 -21.40 23.33 -5.99
C PHE A 63 -22.41 23.24 -4.84
N ARG A 64 -22.83 24.41 -4.28
CA ARG A 64 -23.84 24.48 -3.21
C ARG A 64 -25.21 23.96 -3.63
N SER A 65 -25.61 24.21 -4.86
CA SER A 65 -26.92 23.76 -5.39
C SER A 65 -26.95 22.28 -5.76
N GLY A 66 -25.80 21.60 -5.70
CA GLY A 66 -25.67 20.19 -6.11
C GLY A 66 -25.73 19.98 -7.63
N HIS A 67 -25.82 21.06 -8.44
CA HIS A 67 -25.83 20.99 -9.89
C HIS A 67 -24.42 20.91 -10.50
N GLY A 68 -23.42 21.31 -9.76
CA GLY A 68 -22.02 21.34 -10.18
C GLY A 68 -21.18 20.21 -9.58
N ARG A 69 -21.58 18.96 -9.77
CA ARG A 69 -20.67 17.87 -9.43
C ARG A 69 -19.57 17.83 -10.46
N ASN A 70 -18.36 18.19 -10.03
CA ASN A 70 -17.21 18.06 -10.91
C ASN A 70 -16.73 16.61 -10.85
N THR A 71 -16.93 15.90 -11.95
CA THR A 71 -16.55 14.50 -12.10
C THR A 71 -15.59 14.34 -13.26
N GLN A 72 -14.56 13.54 -13.06
CA GLN A 72 -13.62 13.15 -14.13
C GLN A 72 -13.38 11.65 -14.06
N ASP A 73 -13.33 11.02 -15.20
CA ASP A 73 -12.98 9.63 -15.31
C ASP A 73 -11.46 9.51 -15.55
N PHE A 74 -10.84 8.50 -14.97
CA PHE A 74 -9.50 8.09 -15.33
C PHE A 74 -9.41 6.58 -15.43
N VAL A 75 -8.42 6.11 -16.13
CA VAL A 75 -8.22 4.69 -16.40
C VAL A 75 -6.80 4.27 -16.02
N ILE A 76 -6.63 3.02 -15.64
CA ILE A 76 -5.34 2.38 -15.45
C ILE A 76 -5.27 1.22 -16.44
N HIS A 77 -4.35 1.30 -17.40
CA HIS A 77 -4.08 0.22 -18.32
C HIS A 77 -3.03 -0.72 -17.73
N LEU A 78 -3.33 -1.99 -17.80
CA LEU A 78 -2.44 -3.07 -17.44
C LEU A 78 -2.02 -3.78 -18.72
N ASP A 79 -0.72 -3.83 -18.97
CA ASP A 79 -0.09 -4.46 -20.12
C ASP A 79 0.62 -5.74 -19.72
N ASN A 80 0.94 -6.56 -20.71
CA ASN A 80 1.68 -7.81 -20.53
C ASN A 80 0.99 -8.77 -19.54
N CYS A 81 -0.33 -8.78 -19.52
CA CYS A 81 -1.11 -9.70 -18.73
C CYS A 81 -0.99 -11.10 -19.34
N VAL A 82 0.17 -11.73 -19.17
CA VAL A 82 0.44 -13.05 -19.76
C VAL A 82 -0.43 -14.11 -19.09
N MET A 83 -1.39 -14.59 -19.81
CA MET A 83 -2.09 -15.82 -19.50
C MET A 83 -1.16 -16.97 -19.86
N SER A 84 -0.32 -17.40 -18.97
CA SER A 84 0.44 -18.64 -19.17
C SER A 84 -0.56 -19.77 -19.38
N GLY A 85 -0.63 -20.27 -20.60
CA GLY A 85 -1.49 -21.41 -20.92
C GLY A 85 -1.21 -22.56 -19.96
N GLY A 86 -2.08 -22.76 -19.00
CA GLY A 86 -2.04 -23.90 -18.08
C GLY A 86 -1.15 -23.79 -16.84
N ILE A 87 -0.27 -22.77 -16.72
CA ILE A 87 0.68 -22.65 -15.61
C ILE A 87 0.42 -21.32 -14.90
N GLY A 88 -0.63 -21.12 -14.24
CA GLY A 88 -0.90 -19.86 -13.54
C GLY A 88 -2.31 -19.76 -13.00
N LYS A 89 -3.01 -20.87 -12.99
CA LYS A 89 -4.28 -20.96 -12.29
C LYS A 89 -3.96 -21.15 -10.81
N ASN A 90 -4.67 -20.40 -9.95
CA ASN A 90 -4.61 -20.68 -8.53
C ASN A 90 -5.07 -22.11 -8.23
N ALA A 91 -4.98 -22.56 -6.98
CA ALA A 91 -5.38 -23.90 -6.56
C ALA A 91 -6.83 -24.28 -6.94
N GLN A 92 -7.67 -23.26 -7.23
CA GLN A 92 -9.06 -23.40 -7.68
C GLN A 92 -9.21 -23.44 -9.21
N GLY A 93 -8.11 -23.37 -9.98
CA GLY A 93 -8.14 -23.36 -11.44
C GLY A 93 -8.58 -22.04 -12.07
N LEU A 94 -8.63 -20.96 -11.29
CA LEU A 94 -9.01 -19.62 -11.75
C LEU A 94 -7.77 -18.83 -12.21
N ASN A 95 -7.98 -17.86 -13.09
CA ASN A 95 -6.94 -16.92 -13.46
C ASN A 95 -6.53 -16.09 -12.22
N PRO A 96 -5.27 -15.63 -12.14
CA PRO A 96 -4.83 -14.74 -11.08
C PRO A 96 -5.77 -13.56 -10.93
N ALA A 97 -6.12 -13.24 -9.71
CA ALA A 97 -6.94 -12.09 -9.41
C ALA A 97 -6.08 -10.86 -9.16
N ILE A 98 -6.59 -9.70 -9.58
CA ILE A 98 -5.97 -8.41 -9.33
C ILE A 98 -6.75 -7.74 -8.20
N ARG A 99 -6.04 -7.28 -7.19
CA ARG A 99 -6.56 -6.42 -6.13
C ARG A 99 -5.89 -5.06 -6.22
N ILE A 100 -6.68 -4.02 -6.13
CA ILE A 100 -6.18 -2.65 -6.13
C ILE A 100 -6.58 -1.93 -4.86
N ARG A 101 -5.68 -1.11 -4.35
CA ARG A 101 -5.88 -0.22 -3.22
C ARG A 101 -5.44 1.17 -3.58
N PHE A 102 -6.20 2.17 -3.15
CA PHE A 102 -5.84 3.58 -3.27
C PHE A 102 -5.49 4.14 -1.90
N ASP A 103 -4.31 4.70 -1.78
CA ASP A 103 -3.83 5.39 -0.59
C ASP A 103 -3.84 6.90 -0.83
N GLY A 104 -4.20 7.66 0.18
CA GLY A 104 -4.26 9.12 0.18
C GLY A 104 -4.59 9.63 1.57
N VAL A 105 -4.62 10.93 1.74
CA VAL A 105 -5.03 11.52 3.02
C VAL A 105 -6.52 11.27 3.21
N GLN A 106 -6.89 10.61 4.30
CA GLN A 106 -8.28 10.33 4.63
C GLN A 106 -8.99 11.60 5.09
N GLY A 107 -10.22 11.81 4.58
CA GLY A 107 -11.10 12.89 4.99
C GLY A 107 -11.94 12.57 6.23
N ALA A 108 -12.99 13.36 6.46
CA ALA A 108 -13.88 13.22 7.60
C ALA A 108 -14.68 11.90 7.55
N GLU A 109 -15.13 11.51 6.37
CA GLU A 109 -15.83 10.24 6.17
C GLU A 109 -14.87 9.13 5.73
N PRO A 110 -15.17 7.86 6.02
CA PRO A 110 -14.29 6.73 5.68
C PRO A 110 -13.96 6.57 4.19
N TRP A 111 -14.78 7.12 3.31
CA TRP A 111 -14.64 7.08 1.85
C TRP A 111 -14.19 8.42 1.25
N PHE A 112 -13.87 9.41 2.09
CA PHE A 112 -13.35 10.69 1.63
C PHE A 112 -11.82 10.68 1.57
N PHE A 113 -11.30 11.20 0.46
CA PHE A 113 -9.92 11.65 0.37
C PHE A 113 -9.90 13.15 0.62
N ALA A 114 -9.05 13.59 1.54
CA ALA A 114 -8.93 15.00 1.87
C ALA A 114 -8.07 15.71 0.82
N PRO A 115 -8.57 16.75 0.17
CA PRO A 115 -7.72 17.63 -0.63
C PRO A 115 -6.90 18.55 0.27
N THR A 116 -5.83 19.10 -0.30
CA THR A 116 -4.96 20.12 0.28
C THR A 116 -5.09 21.37 -0.54
N GLY A 117 -4.90 22.55 0.06
CA GLY A 117 -4.96 23.84 -0.62
C GLY A 117 -5.75 24.86 0.16
N LEU A 118 -6.17 25.94 -0.52
CA LEU A 118 -6.94 27.04 0.08
C LEU A 118 -8.44 26.78 0.08
N ALA A 119 -8.94 25.99 -0.85
CA ALA A 119 -10.34 25.59 -0.89
C ALA A 119 -10.70 24.74 0.33
N GLN A 120 -11.86 24.96 0.93
CA GLN A 120 -12.35 24.22 2.09
C GLN A 120 -13.82 23.81 1.91
N GLY A 121 -14.28 22.89 2.74
CA GLY A 121 -15.67 22.42 2.73
C GLY A 121 -15.97 21.40 1.63
N MET A 122 -14.93 20.73 1.12
CA MET A 122 -15.04 19.75 0.06
C MET A 122 -14.14 18.54 0.31
N ALA A 123 -14.54 17.41 -0.25
CA ALA A 123 -13.78 16.17 -0.25
C ALA A 123 -13.73 15.57 -1.66
N VAL A 124 -12.77 14.69 -1.87
CA VAL A 124 -12.65 13.89 -3.08
C VAL A 124 -13.20 12.50 -2.81
N VAL A 125 -14.07 12.04 -3.69
CA VAL A 125 -14.61 10.67 -3.69
C VAL A 125 -14.14 9.95 -4.93
N LEU A 126 -13.72 8.72 -4.75
CA LEU A 126 -13.33 7.82 -5.84
C LEU A 126 -14.35 6.69 -5.94
N ARG A 127 -14.78 6.39 -7.17
CA ARG A 127 -15.67 5.26 -7.47
C ARG A 127 -15.06 4.34 -8.50
N ASP A 128 -15.34 3.06 -8.37
CA ASP A 128 -14.96 2.06 -9.35
C ASP A 128 -15.96 2.02 -10.54
N GLU A 129 -15.73 1.10 -11.49
CA GLU A 129 -16.60 0.89 -12.67
C GLU A 129 -18.04 0.50 -12.29
N ARG A 130 -18.26 -0.12 -11.13
CA ARG A 130 -19.58 -0.49 -10.59
C ARG A 130 -20.22 0.65 -9.82
N ARG A 131 -19.57 1.82 -9.74
CA ARG A 131 -19.94 2.98 -8.95
C ARG A 131 -19.84 2.76 -7.43
N GLU A 132 -19.18 1.70 -7.00
CA GLU A 132 -18.91 1.46 -5.59
C GLU A 132 -17.86 2.44 -5.06
N LEU A 133 -18.01 2.81 -3.79
CA LEU A 133 -17.09 3.74 -3.13
C LEU A 133 -15.74 3.07 -2.84
N VAL A 134 -14.69 3.75 -3.23
CA VAL A 134 -13.32 3.36 -2.91
C VAL A 134 -12.91 4.00 -1.59
N HIS A 135 -12.56 3.18 -0.63
CA HIS A 135 -12.10 3.65 0.68
C HIS A 135 -10.57 3.80 0.71
N PRO A 136 -10.05 4.93 1.21
CA PRO A 136 -8.61 5.09 1.40
C PRO A 136 -7.99 3.92 2.17
N GLY A 137 -6.91 3.36 1.65
CA GLY A 137 -6.15 2.30 2.30
C GLY A 137 -6.80 0.91 2.30
N LYS A 138 -7.99 0.74 1.70
CA LYS A 138 -8.67 -0.57 1.62
C LYS A 138 -8.56 -1.14 0.21
N TYR A 139 -8.37 -2.46 0.15
CA TYR A 139 -8.43 -3.18 -1.12
C TYR A 139 -9.86 -3.24 -1.64
N LEU A 140 -10.00 -3.00 -2.93
CA LEU A 140 -11.21 -3.27 -3.67
C LEU A 140 -11.41 -4.77 -3.85
N PRO A 141 -12.66 -5.22 -4.13
CA PRO A 141 -12.91 -6.61 -4.50
C PRO A 141 -12.01 -7.05 -5.66
N ALA A 142 -11.55 -8.28 -5.59
CA ALA A 142 -10.68 -8.85 -6.60
C ALA A 142 -11.33 -8.84 -7.99
N VAL A 143 -10.55 -8.44 -8.99
CA VAL A 143 -10.93 -8.51 -10.40
C VAL A 143 -10.13 -9.61 -11.06
N TYR A 144 -10.81 -10.63 -11.57
CA TYR A 144 -10.13 -11.72 -12.28
C TYR A 144 -9.62 -11.23 -13.63
N GLN A 145 -8.40 -11.64 -13.95
CA GLN A 145 -7.80 -11.31 -15.24
C GLN A 145 -8.64 -11.89 -16.38
N LYS A 146 -8.91 -11.06 -17.37
CA LYS A 146 -9.53 -11.50 -18.62
C LYS A 146 -8.46 -12.16 -19.49
N ALA A 147 -8.89 -13.01 -20.43
CA ALA A 147 -8.00 -13.72 -21.34
C ALA A 147 -7.33 -12.82 -22.40
N TYR A 148 -7.05 -11.57 -22.08
CA TYR A 148 -6.47 -10.59 -23.00
C TYR A 148 -5.12 -10.10 -22.45
N ASP A 149 -4.24 -9.76 -23.36
CA ASP A 149 -2.91 -9.19 -23.06
C ASP A 149 -2.98 -7.84 -22.31
N GLN A 150 -4.09 -7.15 -22.46
CA GLN A 150 -4.34 -5.86 -21.83
C GLN A 150 -5.62 -5.86 -21.00
N GLN A 151 -5.59 -5.21 -19.88
CA GLN A 151 -6.75 -4.98 -19.03
C GLN A 151 -6.86 -3.49 -18.68
N VAL A 152 -8.06 -2.97 -18.62
CA VAL A 152 -8.33 -1.57 -18.27
C VAL A 152 -9.18 -1.52 -17.02
N LEU A 153 -8.70 -0.82 -16.01
CA LEU A 153 -9.41 -0.51 -14.77
C LEU A 153 -9.93 0.93 -14.85
N LYS A 154 -11.22 1.12 -14.65
CA LYS A 154 -11.88 2.42 -14.81
C LYS A 154 -12.34 2.97 -13.48
N TYR A 155 -12.05 4.23 -13.25
CA TYR A 155 -12.41 4.94 -12.03
C TYR A 155 -12.99 6.31 -12.34
N ARG A 156 -13.79 6.80 -11.40
CA ARG A 156 -14.38 8.14 -11.46
C ARG A 156 -14.01 8.91 -10.19
N ILE A 157 -13.45 10.09 -10.37
CA ILE A 157 -13.21 11.06 -9.31
C ILE A 157 -14.39 12.03 -9.27
N GLU A 158 -14.85 12.34 -8.08
CA GLU A 158 -15.95 13.27 -7.84
C GLU A 158 -15.57 14.21 -6.68
N ILE A 159 -15.83 15.50 -6.83
CA ILE A 159 -15.72 16.46 -5.75
C ILE A 159 -17.09 16.60 -5.09
N VAL A 160 -17.13 16.43 -3.78
CA VAL A 160 -18.36 16.48 -2.98
C VAL A 160 -18.21 17.42 -1.77
N PRO A 161 -19.30 17.99 -1.23
CA PRO A 161 -19.26 18.69 0.05
C PRO A 161 -18.83 17.76 1.19
N ASP A 162 -18.01 18.24 2.12
CA ASP A 162 -17.58 17.50 3.32
C ASP A 162 -18.36 17.89 4.59
N GLY A 163 -19.41 18.70 4.45
CA GLY A 163 -20.24 19.20 5.56
C GLY A 163 -19.71 20.45 6.23
N LYS A 164 -18.52 20.94 5.89
CA LYS A 164 -17.96 22.20 6.40
C LYS A 164 -18.35 23.39 5.52
N PRO A 165 -18.20 24.62 6.03
CA PRO A 165 -18.36 25.82 5.22
C PRO A 165 -17.46 25.80 4.00
N LEU A 166 -18.05 26.04 2.83
CA LEU A 166 -17.35 26.04 1.55
C LEU A 166 -16.63 27.36 1.34
N LEU A 167 -15.30 27.31 1.21
CA LEU A 167 -14.45 28.45 0.89
C LEU A 167 -13.78 28.27 -0.46
N PRO A 168 -13.73 29.32 -1.30
CA PRO A 168 -13.08 29.25 -2.61
C PRO A 168 -11.55 29.19 -2.46
N GLY A 169 -10.88 28.60 -3.42
CA GLY A 169 -9.43 28.49 -3.47
C GLY A 169 -8.97 27.36 -4.37
N ASP A 170 -7.68 27.25 -4.50
CA ASP A 170 -7.05 26.12 -5.18
C ASP A 170 -7.09 24.88 -4.31
N TYR A 171 -7.16 23.74 -4.94
CA TYR A 171 -7.07 22.45 -4.27
C TYR A 171 -6.31 21.43 -5.13
N TYR A 172 -5.67 20.50 -4.46
CA TYR A 172 -5.04 19.34 -5.07
C TYR A 172 -5.07 18.15 -4.11
N THR A 173 -4.99 16.96 -4.65
CA THR A 173 -4.80 15.74 -3.87
C THR A 173 -3.93 14.77 -4.67
N SER A 174 -3.18 13.95 -3.96
CA SER A 174 -2.41 12.85 -4.56
C SER A 174 -2.98 11.53 -4.08
N LEU A 175 -3.34 10.70 -5.03
CA LEU A 175 -3.77 9.33 -4.79
C LEU A 175 -2.67 8.40 -5.29
N ARG A 176 -2.22 7.50 -4.43
CA ARG A 176 -1.31 6.41 -4.82
C ARG A 176 -2.13 5.14 -4.96
N PHE A 177 -1.95 4.41 -6.01
CA PHE A 177 -2.55 3.10 -6.14
C PHE A 177 -1.50 1.99 -6.09
N ASN A 178 -1.89 0.87 -5.48
CA ASN A 178 -1.09 -0.34 -5.38
C ASN A 178 -1.90 -1.48 -5.97
N ILE A 179 -1.25 -2.31 -6.77
CA ILE A 179 -1.86 -3.47 -7.41
C ILE A 179 -1.16 -4.71 -6.90
N ASP A 180 -1.94 -5.62 -6.34
CA ASP A 180 -1.49 -6.92 -5.86
C ASP A 180 -2.14 -8.02 -6.70
N TYR A 181 -1.46 -9.15 -6.80
CA TYR A 181 -1.90 -10.34 -7.54
C TYR A 181 -2.08 -11.50 -6.57
N GLU A 182 -3.20 -12.22 -6.71
CA GLU A 182 -3.53 -13.42 -5.91
C GLU A 182 -3.64 -14.67 -6.77
#